data_18ca2a36379b99ece57384057a56d23d
#
_entry.id   18ca2a36379b99ece57384057a56d23d
#
_cell.length_a   1.000
_cell.length_b   1.000
_cell.length_c   1.000
_cell.angle_alpha   90.00
_cell.angle_beta   90.00
_cell.angle_gamma   90.00
#
_symmetry.space_group_name_H-M   'P 1'
#
loop_
_entity.id
_entity.type
_entity.pdbx_description
1 polymer ?
#
loop_
_entity_poly.entity_id
_entity_poly.type
_entity_poly.pdbx_seq_one_letter_code
_entity_poly.pdbx_strand_id
1 'polypeptide(L)'
;CPGVLLLGEVVMEPEKVTPYFGTVEKPECHMLYNVTTMATTWHTVATRDVKLLKKQLDIVNALPKDYVFLNYLRCHDDIGWGLDYATLQMDGMEERAHKKYLNDYFQGYDGGSNSRGELYNADPVTGDARFCGTTASMCGVEKAVFEDDTAALKKAVKMDLMLHAYMFMQSGIPVLYSGDEIGQLNDYHYKEDADKAPDSRYIHRGPMDWKQAGQLHDTDTVAGMMFQGLKQLETIRKAQKVFVSYADTWTVDTGDVSVLCIGRYFEGETLYGIFNFSEYDKTARLNGVDGDGTDLITGEKKNLAQVEIPAYGYFYLKKE
;
A
#
# COMPACT_ATOMS: atom_id res chain seq x y z
N CYS A 1 -30.57 13.67 1.01
CA CYS A 1 -30.33 13.37 -0.43
C CYS A 1 -30.39 11.87 -0.63
N PRO A 2 -31.38 11.34 -1.34
CA PRO A 2 -31.40 9.92 -1.69
C PRO A 2 -30.16 9.54 -2.51
N GLY A 3 -29.53 8.41 -2.17
CA GLY A 3 -28.36 7.91 -2.91
C GLY A 3 -27.01 8.57 -2.57
N VAL A 4 -26.95 9.44 -1.56
CA VAL A 4 -25.67 9.99 -1.12
C VAL A 4 -24.87 8.90 -0.37
N LEU A 5 -23.56 8.81 -0.63
CA LEU A 5 -22.60 8.04 0.16
C LEU A 5 -21.88 8.98 1.12
N LEU A 6 -21.84 8.59 2.40
CA LEU A 6 -21.05 9.28 3.41
C LEU A 6 -19.75 8.51 3.62
N LEU A 7 -18.64 9.16 3.31
CA LEU A 7 -17.30 8.67 3.54
C LEU A 7 -16.70 9.45 4.72
N GLY A 8 -16.43 8.76 5.82
CA GLY A 8 -15.82 9.35 7.00
C GLY A 8 -14.30 9.32 6.92
N GLU A 9 -13.68 10.46 7.22
CA GLU A 9 -12.24 10.58 7.38
C GLU A 9 -11.92 10.69 8.88
N VAL A 10 -11.47 9.58 9.44
CA VAL A 10 -11.18 9.45 10.88
C VAL A 10 -9.82 8.79 11.06
N VAL A 11 -8.87 9.55 11.62
CA VAL A 11 -7.50 9.05 11.88
C VAL A 11 -7.47 8.37 13.25
N MET A 12 -7.84 7.11 13.28
CA MET A 12 -7.86 6.25 14.48
C MET A 12 -7.52 4.80 14.10
N GLU A 13 -7.17 4.01 15.13
CA GLU A 13 -7.04 2.56 15.00
C GLU A 13 -8.38 1.93 14.55
N PRO A 14 -8.38 0.86 13.73
CA PRO A 14 -9.61 0.27 13.17
C PRO A 14 -10.66 -0.12 14.21
N GLU A 15 -10.23 -0.58 15.37
CA GLU A 15 -11.15 -0.93 16.47
C GLU A 15 -11.89 0.31 17.02
N LYS A 16 -11.25 1.48 16.99
CA LYS A 16 -11.79 2.73 17.50
C LYS A 16 -12.62 3.50 16.47
N VAL A 17 -12.50 3.20 15.18
CA VAL A 17 -13.27 3.88 14.13
C VAL A 17 -14.66 3.26 13.93
N THR A 18 -14.91 2.04 14.43
CA THR A 18 -16.19 1.34 14.23
C THR A 18 -17.43 2.13 14.64
N PRO A 19 -17.45 2.95 15.72
CA PRO A 19 -18.60 3.78 16.05
C PRO A 19 -19.03 4.76 14.96
N TYR A 20 -18.13 5.15 14.05
CA TYR A 20 -18.44 6.07 12.94
C TYR A 20 -19.26 5.41 11.81
N PHE A 21 -19.37 4.09 11.78
CA PHE A 21 -20.35 3.41 10.94
C PHE A 21 -21.78 3.53 11.51
N GLY A 22 -21.88 3.90 12.79
CA GLY A 22 -23.17 4.00 13.50
C GLY A 22 -23.70 2.63 13.93
N THR A 23 -25.00 2.58 14.14
CA THR A 23 -25.75 1.36 14.49
C THR A 23 -26.82 1.07 13.46
N VAL A 24 -27.48 -0.09 13.55
CA VAL A 24 -28.61 -0.44 12.69
C VAL A 24 -29.75 0.59 12.81
N GLU A 25 -29.99 1.08 14.03
CA GLU A 25 -31.04 2.07 14.32
C GLU A 25 -30.62 3.49 13.92
N LYS A 26 -29.31 3.77 13.95
CA LYS A 26 -28.74 5.08 13.60
C LYS A 26 -27.49 4.87 12.74
N PRO A 27 -27.64 4.58 11.43
CA PRO A 27 -26.50 4.50 10.53
C PRO A 27 -25.86 5.89 10.34
N GLU A 28 -24.52 5.93 10.32
CA GLU A 28 -23.76 7.17 10.12
C GLU A 28 -22.97 7.12 8.83
N CYS A 29 -21.67 6.75 8.84
CA CYS A 29 -20.90 6.65 7.60
C CYS A 29 -21.15 5.32 6.88
N HIS A 30 -21.20 5.37 5.54
CA HIS A 30 -21.29 4.17 4.71
C HIS A 30 -19.92 3.52 4.50
N MET A 31 -18.87 4.34 4.52
CA MET A 31 -17.47 3.93 4.34
C MET A 31 -16.57 4.79 5.21
N LEU A 32 -15.40 4.24 5.56
CA LEU A 32 -14.34 4.97 6.25
C LEU A 32 -13.00 4.80 5.51
N TYR A 33 -12.15 5.82 5.57
CA TYR A 33 -10.75 5.69 5.14
C TYR A 33 -9.99 4.71 6.03
N ASN A 34 -9.21 3.83 5.44
CA ASN A 34 -8.35 2.87 6.15
C ASN A 34 -6.99 3.49 6.46
N VAL A 35 -6.98 4.58 7.24
CA VAL A 35 -5.81 5.43 7.48
C VAL A 35 -4.69 4.68 8.17
N THR A 36 -5.00 3.95 9.25
CA THR A 36 -3.97 3.25 10.05
C THR A 36 -3.32 2.12 9.26
N THR A 37 -4.08 1.38 8.45
CA THR A 37 -3.52 0.34 7.57
C THR A 37 -2.64 0.96 6.49
N MET A 38 -3.00 2.11 5.94
CA MET A 38 -2.18 2.87 5.00
C MET A 38 -0.83 3.26 5.62
N ALA A 39 -0.83 3.89 6.79
CA ALA A 39 0.39 4.26 7.50
C ALA A 39 1.25 3.02 7.88
N THR A 40 0.60 1.93 8.31
CA THR A 40 1.27 0.66 8.63
C THR A 40 1.88 0.00 7.39
N THR A 41 1.29 0.19 6.21
CA THR A 41 1.90 -0.27 4.94
C THR A 41 3.24 0.41 4.70
N TRP A 42 3.33 1.72 4.87
CA TRP A 42 4.59 2.45 4.70
C TRP A 42 5.60 2.13 5.81
N HIS A 43 5.16 1.91 7.04
CA HIS A 43 6.01 1.34 8.09
C HIS A 43 6.62 0.00 7.64
N THR A 44 5.81 -0.90 7.07
CA THR A 44 6.27 -2.20 6.58
C THR A 44 7.27 -2.07 5.44
N VAL A 45 7.09 -1.09 4.55
CA VAL A 45 8.06 -0.77 3.49
C VAL A 45 9.43 -0.39 4.09
N ALA A 46 9.44 0.47 5.10
CA ALA A 46 10.68 0.93 5.71
C ALA A 46 11.39 -0.17 6.54
N THR A 47 10.61 -0.95 7.30
CA THR A 47 11.15 -1.97 8.21
C THR A 47 11.35 -3.33 7.58
N ARG A 48 10.65 -3.61 6.46
CA ARG A 48 10.58 -4.95 5.84
C ARG A 48 10.04 -6.03 6.77
N ASP A 49 9.25 -5.62 7.77
CA ASP A 49 8.60 -6.50 8.74
C ASP A 49 7.07 -6.36 8.63
N VAL A 50 6.41 -7.45 8.19
CA VAL A 50 4.96 -7.49 7.98
C VAL A 50 4.15 -7.74 9.27
N LYS A 51 4.80 -7.94 10.41
CA LYS A 51 4.14 -8.35 11.66
C LYS A 51 3.02 -7.39 12.08
N LEU A 52 3.34 -6.09 12.13
CA LEU A 52 2.34 -5.07 12.49
C LEU A 52 1.23 -4.97 11.45
N LEU A 53 1.58 -5.02 10.15
CA LEU A 53 0.61 -4.98 9.06
C LEU A 53 -0.33 -6.19 9.09
N LYS A 54 0.20 -7.39 9.33
CA LYS A 54 -0.59 -8.60 9.49
C LYS A 54 -1.59 -8.46 10.64
N LYS A 55 -1.13 -8.02 11.83
CA LYS A 55 -2.00 -7.76 12.98
C LYS A 55 -3.12 -6.77 12.61
N GLN A 56 -2.78 -5.68 11.92
CA GLN A 56 -3.73 -4.66 11.51
C GLN A 56 -4.79 -5.22 10.54
N LEU A 57 -4.37 -6.03 9.57
CA LEU A 57 -5.27 -6.70 8.63
C LEU A 57 -6.18 -7.72 9.32
N ASP A 58 -5.67 -8.47 10.29
CA ASP A 58 -6.47 -9.44 11.05
C ASP A 58 -7.57 -8.73 11.84
N ILE A 59 -7.30 -7.55 12.43
CA ILE A 59 -8.31 -6.72 13.09
C ILE A 59 -9.38 -6.26 12.10
N VAL A 60 -8.98 -5.69 10.96
CA VAL A 60 -9.92 -5.22 9.92
C VAL A 60 -10.76 -6.37 9.37
N ASN A 61 -10.15 -7.52 9.12
CA ASN A 61 -10.83 -8.70 8.58
C ASN A 61 -11.84 -9.34 9.56
N ALA A 62 -11.65 -9.13 10.87
CA ALA A 62 -12.57 -9.59 11.91
C ALA A 62 -13.82 -8.71 12.07
N LEU A 63 -13.84 -7.51 11.49
CA LEU A 63 -14.98 -6.60 11.55
C LEU A 63 -16.16 -7.11 10.69
N PRO A 64 -17.38 -6.66 10.97
CA PRO A 64 -18.56 -6.98 10.15
C PRO A 64 -18.32 -6.64 8.67
N LYS A 65 -18.76 -7.51 7.76
CA LYS A 65 -18.56 -7.34 6.31
C LYS A 65 -19.25 -6.10 5.72
N ASP A 66 -20.24 -5.56 6.42
CA ASP A 66 -20.92 -4.31 6.05
C ASP A 66 -20.09 -3.06 6.35
N TYR A 67 -19.01 -3.19 7.15
CA TYR A 67 -18.08 -2.09 7.43
C TYR A 67 -17.07 -2.00 6.30
N VAL A 68 -17.36 -1.10 5.35
CA VAL A 68 -16.57 -0.96 4.13
C VAL A 68 -15.47 0.09 4.32
N PHE A 69 -14.23 -0.32 4.11
CA PHE A 69 -13.08 0.58 4.13
C PHE A 69 -12.66 0.98 2.72
N LEU A 70 -12.24 2.23 2.58
CA LEU A 70 -11.56 2.74 1.41
C LEU A 70 -10.06 2.55 1.62
N ASN A 71 -9.45 1.67 0.82
CA ASN A 71 -8.04 1.33 0.89
C ASN A 71 -7.24 2.16 -0.11
N TYR A 72 -6.13 2.71 0.33
CA TYR A 72 -5.29 3.59 -0.48
C TYR A 72 -3.83 3.57 0.01
N LEU A 73 -2.90 3.95 -0.84
CA LEU A 73 -1.48 4.09 -0.48
C LEU A 73 -1.14 5.53 -0.09
N ARG A 74 -1.78 6.50 -0.73
CA ARG A 74 -1.72 7.93 -0.44
C ARG A 74 -2.98 8.63 -0.91
N CYS A 75 -3.18 9.85 -0.45
CA CYS A 75 -4.25 10.74 -0.96
C CYS A 75 -3.70 12.17 -1.14
N HIS A 76 -4.58 13.16 -1.14
CA HIS A 76 -4.21 14.58 -1.20
C HIS A 76 -3.57 15.11 0.09
N ASP A 77 -3.67 14.37 1.19
CA ASP A 77 -3.10 14.73 2.48
C ASP A 77 -1.77 14.03 2.75
N ASP A 78 -1.13 14.47 3.82
CA ASP A 78 0.10 13.93 4.35
C ASP A 78 -0.11 12.57 5.00
N ILE A 79 0.97 11.80 5.13
CA ILE A 79 1.02 10.52 5.84
C ILE A 79 1.50 10.78 7.27
N GLY A 80 0.61 10.55 8.25
CA GLY A 80 0.95 10.60 9.66
C GLY A 80 1.35 9.23 10.20
N TRP A 81 2.31 9.18 11.12
CA TRP A 81 2.77 7.94 11.75
C TRP A 81 1.93 7.56 12.98
N GLY A 82 0.59 7.52 12.80
CA GLY A 82 -0.37 7.05 13.81
C GLY A 82 -0.42 5.52 13.86
N LEU A 83 0.68 4.88 14.28
CA LEU A 83 0.83 3.44 14.35
C LEU A 83 0.41 2.89 15.72
N ASP A 84 0.21 1.58 15.83
CA ASP A 84 0.02 0.89 17.11
C ASP A 84 1.35 0.82 17.89
N TYR A 85 1.69 1.94 18.54
CA TYR A 85 2.92 2.03 19.34
C TYR A 85 2.91 1.15 20.59
N ALA A 86 1.74 0.75 21.09
CA ALA A 86 1.67 -0.21 22.18
C ALA A 86 2.25 -1.57 21.76
N THR A 87 1.95 -2.00 20.55
CA THR A 87 2.54 -3.23 19.96
C THR A 87 4.03 -3.05 19.62
N LEU A 88 4.40 -1.92 19.01
CA LEU A 88 5.79 -1.66 18.63
C LEU A 88 6.72 -1.55 19.84
N GLN A 89 6.26 -1.02 20.96
CA GLN A 89 7.00 -0.97 22.22
C GLN A 89 7.27 -2.37 22.80
N MET A 90 6.34 -3.32 22.66
CA MET A 90 6.57 -4.71 23.05
C MET A 90 7.69 -5.37 22.21
N ASP A 91 7.90 -4.91 20.99
CA ASP A 91 9.00 -5.33 20.11
C ASP A 91 10.28 -4.47 20.32
N GLY A 92 10.30 -3.60 21.33
CA GLY A 92 11.46 -2.77 21.69
C GLY A 92 11.62 -1.49 20.87
N MET A 93 10.62 -1.09 20.10
CA MET A 93 10.64 0.15 19.30
C MET A 93 10.10 1.32 20.13
N GLU A 94 10.95 2.30 20.42
CA GLU A 94 10.55 3.54 21.10
C GLU A 94 9.90 4.50 20.08
N GLU A 95 8.74 5.07 20.42
CA GLU A 95 7.91 5.85 19.49
C GLU A 95 8.65 6.99 18.79
N ARG A 96 9.36 7.84 19.55
CA ARG A 96 10.04 9.01 18.99
C ARG A 96 11.20 8.61 18.07
N ALA A 97 12.00 7.62 18.50
CA ALA A 97 13.11 7.12 17.70
C ALA A 97 12.60 6.45 16.41
N HIS A 98 11.49 5.74 16.52
CA HIS A 98 10.89 5.07 15.37
C HIS A 98 10.27 6.06 14.36
N LYS A 99 9.55 7.08 14.83
CA LYS A 99 9.05 8.16 13.98
C LYS A 99 10.18 8.89 13.25
N LYS A 100 11.28 9.17 13.97
CA LYS A 100 12.48 9.75 13.34
C LYS A 100 13.05 8.85 12.25
N TYR A 101 13.18 7.54 12.52
CA TYR A 101 13.64 6.57 11.52
C TYR A 101 12.76 6.59 10.27
N LEU A 102 11.43 6.57 10.40
CA LEU A 102 10.51 6.63 9.27
C LEU A 102 10.66 7.94 8.48
N ASN A 103 10.77 9.07 9.19
CA ASN A 103 11.00 10.37 8.57
C ASN A 103 12.31 10.40 7.77
N ASP A 104 13.41 9.91 8.34
CA ASP A 104 14.71 9.87 7.68
C ASP A 104 14.69 8.91 6.48
N TYR A 105 14.04 7.74 6.63
CA TYR A 105 13.89 6.75 5.57
C TYR A 105 13.17 7.33 4.35
N PHE A 106 11.99 7.93 4.54
CA PHE A 106 11.19 8.41 3.42
C PHE A 106 11.73 9.72 2.80
N GLN A 107 12.53 10.49 3.52
CA GLN A 107 13.30 11.60 2.93
C GLN A 107 14.56 11.13 2.17
N GLY A 108 14.93 9.86 2.28
CA GLY A 108 16.15 9.31 1.67
C GLY A 108 17.44 9.63 2.41
N TYR A 109 17.35 10.00 3.70
CA TYR A 109 18.51 10.27 4.56
C TYR A 109 19.06 8.99 5.21
N ASP A 110 18.27 7.94 5.30
CA ASP A 110 18.76 6.62 5.66
C ASP A 110 19.49 5.97 4.47
N GLY A 111 20.72 5.52 4.67
CA GLY A 111 21.56 4.97 3.60
C GLY A 111 21.00 3.72 2.90
N GLY A 112 19.99 3.06 3.49
CA GLY A 112 19.25 1.95 2.89
C GLY A 112 18.04 2.36 2.06
N SER A 113 17.67 3.65 2.04
CA SER A 113 16.47 4.14 1.39
C SER A 113 16.72 4.76 0.01
N ASN A 114 15.85 4.40 -0.93
CA ASN A 114 15.75 5.04 -2.24
C ASN A 114 14.59 6.04 -2.33
N SER A 115 13.82 6.20 -1.24
CA SER A 115 12.66 7.08 -1.18
C SER A 115 13.03 8.56 -1.31
N ARG A 116 12.09 9.35 -1.83
CA ARG A 116 12.16 10.81 -1.89
C ARG A 116 10.82 11.41 -1.47
N GLY A 117 10.89 12.46 -0.66
CA GLY A 117 9.75 13.25 -0.23
C GLY A 117 10.14 14.25 0.84
N GLU A 118 9.16 14.92 1.42
CA GLU A 118 9.37 16.02 2.36
C GLU A 118 8.51 15.87 3.61
N LEU A 119 8.99 16.42 4.71
CA LEU A 119 8.22 16.51 5.94
C LEU A 119 7.27 17.71 5.92
N TYR A 120 6.12 17.53 6.55
CA TYR A 120 5.13 18.55 6.81
C TYR A 120 4.85 18.65 8.31
N ASN A 121 4.70 19.90 8.81
CA ASN A 121 4.45 20.18 10.22
C ASN A 121 5.41 19.45 11.19
N ALA A 122 6.71 19.49 10.87
CA ALA A 122 7.72 18.91 11.75
C ALA A 122 7.83 19.67 13.07
N ASP A 123 7.65 18.97 14.19
CA ASP A 123 7.83 19.50 15.53
C ASP A 123 9.24 19.14 16.05
N PRO A 124 10.14 20.10 16.20
CA PRO A 124 11.51 19.82 16.64
C PRO A 124 11.60 19.36 18.11
N VAL A 125 10.56 19.58 18.92
CA VAL A 125 10.54 19.20 20.34
C VAL A 125 10.14 17.74 20.48
N THR A 126 9.05 17.33 19.85
CA THR A 126 8.52 15.96 19.94
C THR A 126 9.14 15.02 18.91
N GLY A 127 9.70 15.56 17.81
CA GLY A 127 10.15 14.81 16.64
C GLY A 127 9.00 14.30 15.78
N ASP A 128 7.76 14.69 16.10
CA ASP A 128 6.60 14.35 15.29
C ASP A 128 6.61 15.13 13.98
N ALA A 129 6.27 14.45 12.90
CA ALA A 129 6.17 15.04 11.58
C ALA A 129 5.26 14.15 10.72
N ARG A 130 4.75 14.74 9.66
CA ARG A 130 4.01 14.03 8.64
C ARG A 130 4.81 14.01 7.36
N PHE A 131 4.59 13.02 6.54
CA PHE A 131 5.36 12.82 5.33
C PHE A 131 4.51 13.09 4.07
N CYS A 132 5.14 13.71 3.07
CA CYS A 132 4.53 14.03 1.78
C CYS A 132 5.38 13.52 0.63
N GLY A 133 4.78 12.81 -0.31
CA GLY A 133 5.44 12.30 -1.51
C GLY A 133 4.47 11.54 -2.40
N THR A 134 4.83 11.35 -3.66
CA THR A 134 4.11 10.46 -4.57
C THR A 134 4.51 9.01 -4.30
N THR A 135 3.63 8.03 -4.60
CA THR A 135 3.93 6.61 -4.42
C THR A 135 5.19 6.21 -5.17
N ALA A 136 5.34 6.65 -6.41
CA ALA A 136 6.51 6.36 -7.23
C ALA A 136 7.82 6.91 -6.63
N SER A 137 7.80 8.15 -6.12
CA SER A 137 8.97 8.74 -5.46
C SER A 137 9.32 8.04 -4.15
N MET A 138 8.31 7.65 -3.37
CA MET A 138 8.48 6.88 -2.14
C MET A 138 9.03 5.47 -2.40
N CYS A 139 8.70 4.86 -3.54
CA CYS A 139 9.22 3.56 -3.97
C CYS A 139 10.63 3.64 -4.60
N GLY A 140 11.16 4.84 -4.82
CA GLY A 140 12.51 5.04 -5.36
C GLY A 140 12.59 5.27 -6.86
N VAL A 141 11.45 5.38 -7.57
CA VAL A 141 11.43 5.67 -9.02
C VAL A 141 12.13 7.00 -9.31
N GLU A 142 11.85 8.04 -8.51
CA GLU A 142 12.47 9.35 -8.67
C GLU A 142 14.00 9.31 -8.59
N LYS A 143 14.53 8.62 -7.59
CA LYS A 143 15.99 8.46 -7.45
C LYS A 143 16.58 7.72 -8.64
N ALA A 144 15.96 6.62 -9.05
CA ALA A 144 16.46 5.80 -10.17
C ALA A 144 16.44 6.57 -11.49
N VAL A 145 15.42 7.40 -11.74
CA VAL A 145 15.34 8.30 -12.90
C VAL A 145 16.46 9.35 -12.84
N PHE A 146 16.68 9.96 -11.67
CA PHE A 146 17.71 10.98 -11.49
C PHE A 146 19.13 10.43 -11.69
N GLU A 147 19.39 9.19 -11.25
CA GLU A 147 20.68 8.51 -11.37
C GLU A 147 20.88 7.79 -12.71
N ASP A 148 19.87 7.79 -13.61
CA ASP A 148 19.84 7.06 -14.88
C ASP A 148 20.12 5.55 -14.70
N ASP A 149 19.65 4.98 -13.58
CA ASP A 149 19.81 3.57 -13.24
C ASP A 149 18.58 2.75 -13.66
N THR A 150 18.65 2.15 -14.85
CA THR A 150 17.57 1.32 -15.41
C THR A 150 17.25 0.09 -14.55
N ALA A 151 18.24 -0.50 -13.87
CA ALA A 151 18.01 -1.68 -13.04
C ALA A 151 17.27 -1.31 -11.75
N ALA A 152 17.71 -0.22 -11.10
CA ALA A 152 17.01 0.35 -9.95
C ALA A 152 15.60 0.82 -10.31
N LEU A 153 15.43 1.42 -11.50
CA LEU A 153 14.12 1.88 -11.98
C LEU A 153 13.11 0.72 -12.09
N LYS A 154 13.49 -0.38 -12.76
CA LYS A 154 12.62 -1.56 -12.88
C LYS A 154 12.28 -2.16 -11.52
N LYS A 155 13.22 -2.16 -10.58
CA LYS A 155 13.01 -2.64 -9.22
C LYS A 155 12.06 -1.73 -8.44
N ALA A 156 12.18 -0.41 -8.57
CA ALA A 156 11.32 0.58 -7.94
C ALA A 156 9.87 0.52 -8.46
N VAL A 157 9.69 0.43 -9.79
CA VAL A 157 8.37 0.24 -10.42
C VAL A 157 7.74 -1.08 -9.97
N LYS A 158 8.52 -2.15 -9.86
CA LYS A 158 8.02 -3.44 -9.36
C LYS A 158 7.54 -3.36 -7.91
N MET A 159 8.25 -2.61 -7.05
CA MET A 159 7.84 -2.34 -5.67
C MET A 159 6.53 -1.55 -5.64
N ASP A 160 6.38 -0.52 -6.44
CA ASP A 160 5.18 0.30 -6.56
C ASP A 160 3.97 -0.56 -6.99
N LEU A 161 4.13 -1.38 -8.03
CA LEU A 161 3.11 -2.33 -8.49
C LEU A 161 2.77 -3.40 -7.42
N MET A 162 3.75 -3.89 -6.67
CA MET A 162 3.54 -4.82 -5.56
C MET A 162 2.67 -4.20 -4.47
N LEU A 163 2.91 -2.93 -4.11
CA LEU A 163 2.10 -2.22 -3.12
C LEU A 163 0.65 -2.02 -3.60
N HIS A 164 0.46 -1.68 -4.87
CA HIS A 164 -0.88 -1.58 -5.46
C HIS A 164 -1.58 -2.95 -5.52
N ALA A 165 -0.87 -4.01 -5.89
CA ALA A 165 -1.40 -5.37 -5.87
C ALA A 165 -1.82 -5.77 -4.45
N TYR A 166 -1.00 -5.47 -3.44
CA TYR A 166 -1.35 -5.66 -2.04
C TYR A 166 -2.62 -4.87 -1.66
N MET A 167 -2.69 -3.58 -2.02
CA MET A 167 -3.85 -2.74 -1.75
C MET A 167 -5.12 -3.31 -2.40
N PHE A 168 -5.04 -3.81 -3.63
CA PHE A 168 -6.16 -4.43 -4.33
C PHE A 168 -6.63 -5.74 -3.69
N MET A 169 -5.76 -6.42 -2.95
CA MET A 169 -6.09 -7.67 -2.27
C MET A 169 -6.85 -7.46 -0.95
N GLN A 170 -6.83 -6.27 -0.38
CA GLN A 170 -7.54 -5.95 0.87
C GLN A 170 -9.07 -6.01 0.67
N SER A 171 -9.79 -6.29 1.77
CA SER A 171 -11.25 -6.15 1.81
C SER A 171 -11.63 -4.67 1.75
N GLY A 172 -12.65 -4.31 0.97
CA GLY A 172 -13.09 -2.93 0.78
C GLY A 172 -12.86 -2.41 -0.64
N ILE A 173 -12.81 -1.10 -0.79
CA ILE A 173 -12.71 -0.41 -2.08
C ILE A 173 -11.30 0.16 -2.25
N PRO A 174 -10.50 -0.32 -3.20
CA PRO A 174 -9.20 0.27 -3.51
C PRO A 174 -9.37 1.58 -4.27
N VAL A 175 -8.58 2.58 -3.91
CA VAL A 175 -8.55 3.89 -4.56
C VAL A 175 -7.12 4.25 -4.95
N LEU A 176 -6.94 4.60 -6.21
CA LEU A 176 -5.72 5.19 -6.75
C LEU A 176 -5.80 6.71 -6.63
N TYR A 177 -4.73 7.34 -6.16
CA TYR A 177 -4.64 8.79 -6.24
C TYR A 177 -4.14 9.20 -7.63
N SER A 178 -4.68 10.31 -8.15
CA SER A 178 -4.34 10.82 -9.48
C SER A 178 -2.83 10.98 -9.66
N GLY A 179 -2.29 10.41 -10.73
CA GLY A 179 -0.87 10.35 -11.05
C GLY A 179 -0.19 9.01 -10.70
N ASP A 180 -0.74 8.20 -9.78
CA ASP A 180 -0.18 6.89 -9.46
C ASP A 180 -0.23 5.96 -10.68
N GLU A 181 -1.27 6.08 -11.52
CA GLU A 181 -1.46 5.29 -12.74
C GLU A 181 -0.37 5.49 -13.80
N ILE A 182 0.37 6.59 -13.71
CA ILE A 182 1.50 6.88 -14.61
C ILE A 182 2.85 6.88 -13.89
N GLY A 183 2.87 6.60 -12.57
CA GLY A 183 4.09 6.71 -11.78
C GLY A 183 4.62 8.14 -11.67
N GLN A 184 3.71 9.12 -11.51
CA GLN A 184 4.05 10.54 -11.43
C GLN A 184 4.98 10.79 -10.24
N LEU A 185 6.05 11.56 -10.48
CA LEU A 185 7.05 11.91 -9.47
C LEU A 185 6.64 13.13 -8.65
N ASN A 186 7.39 13.42 -7.59
CA ASN A 186 7.27 14.62 -6.79
C ASN A 186 7.44 15.88 -7.64
N ASP A 187 6.61 16.89 -7.37
CA ASP A 187 6.69 18.22 -7.99
C ASP A 187 7.29 19.23 -7.02
N TYR A 188 8.56 19.58 -7.20
CA TYR A 188 9.24 20.56 -6.35
C TYR A 188 9.01 22.01 -6.78
N HIS A 189 8.36 22.26 -7.95
CA HIS A 189 8.06 23.61 -8.43
C HIS A 189 7.03 24.35 -7.56
N TYR A 190 6.30 23.63 -6.69
CA TYR A 190 5.38 24.27 -5.75
C TYR A 190 6.09 25.31 -4.87
N LYS A 191 7.41 25.16 -4.63
CA LYS A 191 8.23 26.10 -3.84
C LYS A 191 8.42 27.47 -4.50
N GLU A 192 8.20 27.55 -5.80
CA GLU A 192 8.27 28.80 -6.57
C GLU A 192 6.99 29.64 -6.42
N ASP A 193 5.90 29.04 -5.95
CA ASP A 193 4.63 29.68 -5.67
C ASP A 193 4.55 30.05 -4.17
N ALA A 194 4.54 31.35 -3.86
CA ALA A 194 4.56 31.85 -2.50
C ALA A 194 3.36 31.37 -1.64
N ASP A 195 2.21 31.07 -2.26
CA ASP A 195 1.03 30.60 -1.57
C ASP A 195 1.10 29.09 -1.27
N LYS A 196 1.90 28.33 -2.02
CA LYS A 196 2.06 26.88 -1.86
C LYS A 196 3.32 26.49 -1.09
N ALA A 197 4.40 27.27 -1.23
CA ALA A 197 5.70 26.97 -0.64
C ALA A 197 5.69 26.61 0.85
N PRO A 198 4.80 27.16 1.71
CA PRO A 198 4.71 26.79 3.11
C PRO A 198 4.08 25.41 3.38
N ASP A 199 3.45 24.78 2.38
CA ASP A 199 2.70 23.52 2.53
C ASP A 199 3.32 22.42 1.68
N SER A 200 4.15 21.56 2.30
CA SER A 200 4.85 20.46 1.61
C SER A 200 3.92 19.43 0.95
N ARG A 201 2.61 19.43 1.25
CA ARG A 201 1.65 18.55 0.58
C ARG A 201 1.52 18.85 -0.92
N TYR A 202 1.88 20.05 -1.34
CA TYR A 202 1.90 20.38 -2.76
C TYR A 202 2.95 19.62 -3.57
N ILE A 203 3.94 18.99 -2.93
CA ILE A 203 4.91 18.12 -3.60
C ILE A 203 4.23 16.96 -4.37
N HIS A 204 3.09 16.47 -3.86
CA HIS A 204 2.33 15.39 -4.48
C HIS A 204 0.94 15.82 -5.02
N ARG A 205 0.67 17.12 -5.03
CA ARG A 205 -0.57 17.71 -5.58
C ARG A 205 -0.34 18.42 -6.91
N GLY A 206 0.78 18.15 -7.57
CA GLY A 206 1.11 18.69 -8.87
C GLY A 206 0.07 18.36 -9.94
N PRO A 207 -0.01 19.14 -11.02
CA PRO A 207 -0.88 18.83 -12.15
C PRO A 207 -0.48 17.49 -12.79
N MET A 208 -1.45 16.81 -13.41
CA MET A 208 -1.18 15.59 -14.18
C MET A 208 -0.15 15.87 -15.29
N ASP A 209 0.90 15.06 -15.36
CA ASP A 209 1.86 15.07 -16.46
C ASP A 209 1.27 14.41 -17.70
N TRP A 210 0.56 15.19 -18.53
CA TRP A 210 -0.07 14.72 -19.76
C TRP A 210 0.94 14.24 -20.81
N LYS A 211 2.19 14.69 -20.76
CA LYS A 211 3.24 14.21 -21.66
C LYS A 211 3.65 12.78 -21.26
N GLN A 212 3.85 12.54 -19.97
CA GLN A 212 4.10 11.21 -19.43
C GLN A 212 2.89 10.29 -19.66
N ALA A 213 1.68 10.78 -19.43
CA ALA A 213 0.43 10.05 -19.71
C ALA A 213 0.28 9.65 -21.19
N GLY A 214 0.87 10.38 -22.12
CA GLY A 214 0.94 10.00 -23.54
C GLY A 214 1.71 8.71 -23.82
N GLN A 215 2.47 8.18 -22.84
CA GLN A 215 3.34 7.00 -22.99
C GLN A 215 2.75 5.71 -22.40
N LEU A 216 1.46 5.67 -22.06
CA LEU A 216 0.78 4.53 -21.41
C LEU A 216 0.92 3.17 -22.13
N HIS A 217 1.22 3.18 -23.42
CA HIS A 217 1.37 1.97 -24.23
C HIS A 217 2.83 1.57 -24.47
N ASP A 218 3.77 2.38 -24.02
CA ASP A 218 5.21 2.13 -24.15
C ASP A 218 5.74 1.50 -22.85
N THR A 219 5.89 0.18 -22.84
CA THR A 219 6.32 -0.60 -21.66
C THR A 219 7.78 -0.40 -21.27
N ASP A 220 8.57 0.36 -22.05
CA ASP A 220 9.91 0.75 -21.68
C ASP A 220 9.94 2.05 -20.85
N THR A 221 8.80 2.71 -20.70
CA THR A 221 8.63 3.91 -19.86
C THR A 221 7.99 3.59 -18.51
N VAL A 222 8.20 4.47 -17.52
CA VAL A 222 7.56 4.36 -16.20
C VAL A 222 6.04 4.35 -16.34
N ALA A 223 5.48 5.28 -17.13
CA ALA A 223 4.04 5.37 -17.34
C ALA A 223 3.46 4.11 -17.96
N GLY A 224 4.13 3.54 -18.97
CA GLY A 224 3.67 2.31 -19.59
C GLY A 224 3.75 1.11 -18.66
N MET A 225 4.87 0.94 -17.92
CA MET A 225 5.02 -0.12 -16.93
C MET A 225 3.94 -0.05 -15.84
N MET A 226 3.75 1.14 -15.24
CA MET A 226 2.75 1.35 -14.19
C MET A 226 1.33 1.11 -14.71
N PHE A 227 0.95 1.77 -15.79
CA PHE A 227 -0.41 1.68 -16.32
C PHE A 227 -0.77 0.26 -16.74
N GLN A 228 0.10 -0.45 -17.47
CA GLN A 228 -0.18 -1.82 -17.91
C GLN A 228 -0.26 -2.79 -16.72
N GLY A 229 0.63 -2.63 -15.72
CA GLY A 229 0.58 -3.43 -14.49
C GLY A 229 -0.71 -3.20 -13.70
N LEU A 230 -1.08 -1.95 -13.45
CA LEU A 230 -2.33 -1.61 -12.75
C LEU A 230 -3.57 -2.07 -13.50
N LYS A 231 -3.61 -1.90 -14.82
CA LYS A 231 -4.72 -2.37 -15.65
C LYS A 231 -4.87 -3.90 -15.63
N GLN A 232 -3.76 -4.64 -15.58
CA GLN A 232 -3.80 -6.09 -15.42
C GLN A 232 -4.40 -6.46 -14.06
N LEU A 233 -3.96 -5.83 -12.97
CA LEU A 233 -4.51 -6.05 -11.62
C LEU A 233 -5.99 -5.71 -11.52
N GLU A 234 -6.42 -4.59 -12.11
CA GLU A 234 -7.83 -4.20 -12.20
C GLU A 234 -8.65 -5.25 -12.95
N THR A 235 -8.14 -5.73 -14.08
CA THR A 235 -8.80 -6.74 -14.91
C THR A 235 -8.98 -8.05 -14.13
N ILE A 236 -7.95 -8.50 -13.42
CA ILE A 236 -8.01 -9.68 -12.57
C ILE A 236 -9.04 -9.49 -11.46
N ARG A 237 -8.97 -8.37 -10.73
CA ARG A 237 -9.90 -8.05 -9.65
C ARG A 237 -11.35 -8.06 -10.12
N LYS A 238 -11.63 -7.49 -11.28
CA LYS A 238 -12.97 -7.45 -11.88
C LYS A 238 -13.48 -8.82 -12.32
N ALA A 239 -12.59 -9.71 -12.75
CA ALA A 239 -12.91 -11.03 -13.26
C ALA A 239 -13.10 -12.08 -12.16
N GLN A 240 -12.55 -11.91 -10.95
CA GLN A 240 -12.58 -12.91 -9.89
C GLN A 240 -13.62 -12.57 -8.81
N LYS A 241 -14.55 -13.50 -8.56
CA LYS A 241 -15.64 -13.35 -7.57
C LYS A 241 -15.12 -13.13 -6.14
N VAL A 242 -13.94 -13.66 -5.79
CA VAL A 242 -13.36 -13.55 -4.46
C VAL A 242 -13.06 -12.10 -4.04
N PHE A 243 -13.14 -11.13 -4.94
CA PHE A 243 -12.94 -9.72 -4.61
C PHE A 243 -14.19 -8.98 -4.15
N VAL A 244 -15.34 -9.65 -4.07
CA VAL A 244 -16.56 -9.05 -3.48
C VAL A 244 -16.33 -8.71 -2.00
N SER A 245 -17.04 -7.70 -1.49
CA SER A 245 -16.90 -7.24 -0.10
C SER A 245 -17.26 -8.29 0.95
N TYR A 246 -18.14 -9.22 0.62
CA TYR A 246 -18.57 -10.31 1.51
C TYR A 246 -17.63 -11.53 1.53
N ALA A 247 -16.60 -11.57 0.71
CA ALA A 247 -15.61 -12.64 0.74
C ALA A 247 -14.94 -12.74 2.11
N ASP A 248 -14.67 -13.96 2.56
CA ASP A 248 -13.84 -14.19 3.72
C ASP A 248 -12.40 -13.78 3.37
N THR A 249 -11.76 -13.11 4.32
CA THR A 249 -10.39 -12.60 4.14
C THR A 249 -9.61 -12.87 5.41
N TRP A 250 -8.40 -13.38 5.29
CA TRP A 250 -7.52 -13.69 6.42
C TRP A 250 -6.06 -13.56 6.02
N THR A 251 -5.16 -13.46 6.99
CA THR A 251 -3.72 -13.53 6.74
C THR A 251 -3.21 -14.97 6.92
N VAL A 252 -2.18 -15.34 6.17
CA VAL A 252 -1.52 -16.65 6.24
C VAL A 252 -0.09 -16.44 6.73
N ASP A 253 0.36 -17.31 7.62
CA ASP A 253 1.76 -17.32 8.04
C ASP A 253 2.63 -17.89 6.91
N THR A 254 3.68 -17.14 6.52
CA THR A 254 4.57 -17.47 5.41
C THR A 254 5.93 -18.01 5.86
N GLY A 255 6.19 -17.97 7.18
CA GLY A 255 7.50 -18.32 7.74
C GLY A 255 8.62 -17.32 7.45
N ASP A 256 8.32 -16.18 6.79
CA ASP A 256 9.28 -15.09 6.52
C ASP A 256 8.68 -13.75 6.95
N VAL A 257 9.43 -12.98 7.73
CA VAL A 257 9.00 -11.70 8.32
C VAL A 257 8.77 -10.60 7.28
N SER A 258 9.28 -10.75 6.06
CA SER A 258 9.14 -9.75 5.00
C SER A 258 8.12 -10.15 3.92
N VAL A 259 7.48 -11.30 4.06
CA VAL A 259 6.49 -11.79 3.09
C VAL A 259 5.10 -11.84 3.70
N LEU A 260 4.20 -11.06 3.16
CA LEU A 260 2.78 -11.07 3.52
C LEU A 260 2.01 -12.02 2.61
N CYS A 261 1.11 -12.82 3.19
CA CYS A 261 0.12 -13.56 2.42
C CYS A 261 -1.29 -13.25 2.93
N ILE A 262 -2.20 -12.92 2.01
CA ILE A 262 -3.62 -12.69 2.25
C ILE A 262 -4.41 -13.75 1.50
N GLY A 263 -5.22 -14.54 2.22
CA GLY A 263 -6.20 -15.45 1.65
C GLY A 263 -7.56 -14.77 1.47
N ARG A 264 -8.27 -15.12 0.41
CA ARG A 264 -9.67 -14.75 0.17
C ARG A 264 -10.45 -15.98 -0.26
N TYR A 265 -11.70 -16.10 0.22
CA TYR A 265 -12.60 -17.18 -0.16
C TYR A 265 -14.00 -16.65 -0.44
N PHE A 266 -14.59 -17.11 -1.52
CA PHE A 266 -15.99 -16.83 -1.86
C PHE A 266 -16.54 -17.88 -2.82
N GLU A 267 -17.70 -18.44 -2.51
CA GLU A 267 -18.46 -19.40 -3.36
C GLU A 267 -17.62 -20.55 -3.95
N GLY A 268 -16.76 -21.17 -3.13
CA GLY A 268 -15.91 -22.29 -3.55
C GLY A 268 -14.59 -21.91 -4.20
N GLU A 269 -14.33 -20.62 -4.42
CA GLU A 269 -13.07 -20.14 -4.98
C GLU A 269 -12.15 -19.63 -3.86
N THR A 270 -10.88 -20.00 -3.89
CA THR A 270 -9.84 -19.51 -2.97
C THR A 270 -8.73 -18.83 -3.76
N LEU A 271 -8.32 -17.66 -3.31
CA LEU A 271 -7.22 -16.88 -3.88
C LEU A 271 -6.24 -16.49 -2.78
N TYR A 272 -4.95 -16.69 -3.03
CA TYR A 272 -3.86 -16.23 -2.16
C TYR A 272 -3.08 -15.11 -2.84
N GLY A 273 -3.05 -13.93 -2.23
CA GLY A 273 -2.14 -12.84 -2.61
C GLY A 273 -0.86 -12.93 -1.80
N ILE A 274 0.29 -13.02 -2.44
CA ILE A 274 1.60 -13.12 -1.79
C ILE A 274 2.44 -11.92 -2.20
N PHE A 275 3.05 -11.24 -1.22
CA PHE A 275 3.74 -9.95 -1.42
C PHE A 275 5.08 -9.96 -0.68
N ASN A 276 6.18 -9.79 -1.40
CA ASN A 276 7.51 -9.70 -0.82
C ASN A 276 7.93 -8.23 -0.65
N PHE A 277 7.95 -7.75 0.58
CA PHE A 277 8.37 -6.37 0.93
C PHE A 277 9.89 -6.19 0.99
N SER A 278 10.67 -7.24 0.67
CA SER A 278 12.13 -7.23 0.70
C SER A 278 12.75 -6.99 -0.68
N GLU A 279 13.91 -6.37 -0.69
CA GLU A 279 14.77 -6.25 -1.89
C GLU A 279 15.47 -7.55 -2.29
N TYR A 280 15.25 -8.64 -1.57
CA TYR A 280 15.83 -9.96 -1.81
C TYR A 280 14.77 -10.98 -2.21
N ASP A 281 15.18 -11.98 -2.99
CA ASP A 281 14.34 -13.14 -3.27
C ASP A 281 14.06 -13.92 -1.98
N LYS A 282 12.85 -14.44 -1.84
CA LYS A 282 12.36 -15.12 -0.64
C LYS A 282 11.69 -16.44 -1.01
N THR A 283 11.54 -17.28 0.00
CA THR A 283 10.73 -18.51 -0.08
C THR A 283 9.62 -18.41 0.96
N ALA A 284 8.38 -18.26 0.50
CA ALA A 284 7.20 -18.29 1.36
C ALA A 284 6.74 -19.74 1.57
N ARG A 285 6.51 -20.13 2.82
CA ARG A 285 5.89 -21.42 3.19
C ARG A 285 4.54 -21.12 3.81
N LEU A 286 3.47 -21.35 3.04
CA LEU A 286 2.12 -21.04 3.50
C LEU A 286 1.67 -22.08 4.53
N ASN A 287 1.64 -21.70 5.81
CA ASN A 287 1.27 -22.60 6.89
C ASN A 287 -0.19 -23.08 6.76
N GLY A 288 -0.39 -24.39 6.74
CA GLY A 288 -1.72 -25.01 6.61
C GLY A 288 -2.33 -24.91 5.20
N VAL A 289 -1.53 -24.57 4.18
CA VAL A 289 -1.99 -24.51 2.78
C VAL A 289 -1.21 -25.50 1.94
N ASP A 290 -1.93 -26.42 1.30
CA ASP A 290 -1.38 -27.46 0.44
C ASP A 290 -1.96 -27.38 -0.97
N GLY A 291 -1.30 -28.07 -1.92
CA GLY A 291 -1.71 -28.19 -3.31
C GLY A 291 -1.08 -27.14 -4.21
N ASP A 292 -1.64 -27.01 -5.39
CA ASP A 292 -1.16 -26.09 -6.41
C ASP A 292 -2.11 -24.91 -6.59
N GLY A 293 -1.56 -23.81 -7.08
CA GLY A 293 -2.33 -22.63 -7.47
C GLY A 293 -1.81 -22.08 -8.79
N THR A 294 -2.71 -21.54 -9.58
CA THR A 294 -2.37 -20.84 -10.83
C THR A 294 -2.25 -19.34 -10.55
N ASP A 295 -1.09 -18.76 -10.87
CA ASP A 295 -0.90 -17.31 -10.79
C ASP A 295 -1.73 -16.61 -11.89
N LEU A 296 -2.66 -15.77 -11.47
CA LEU A 296 -3.53 -15.03 -12.40
C LEU A 296 -2.81 -13.93 -13.18
N ILE A 297 -1.57 -13.59 -12.80
CA ILE A 297 -0.77 -12.56 -13.44
C ILE A 297 0.03 -13.16 -14.61
N THR A 298 0.67 -14.32 -14.38
CA THR A 298 1.56 -14.96 -15.36
C THR A 298 0.95 -16.20 -16.02
N GLY A 299 -0.07 -16.81 -15.43
CA GLY A 299 -0.61 -18.10 -15.82
C GLY A 299 0.21 -19.32 -15.35
N GLU A 300 1.29 -19.10 -14.61
CA GLU A 300 2.16 -20.17 -14.13
C GLU A 300 1.55 -20.92 -12.94
N LYS A 301 1.78 -22.23 -12.88
CA LYS A 301 1.45 -23.04 -11.71
C LYS A 301 2.56 -22.95 -10.65
N LYS A 302 2.16 -22.83 -9.40
CA LYS A 302 3.06 -22.80 -8.25
C LYS A 302 2.54 -23.71 -7.15
N ASN A 303 3.47 -24.36 -6.45
CA ASN A 303 3.12 -25.14 -5.26
C ASN A 303 2.86 -24.18 -4.09
N LEU A 304 1.64 -24.22 -3.53
CA LEU A 304 1.22 -23.31 -2.46
C LEU A 304 1.93 -23.58 -1.13
N ALA A 305 2.43 -24.82 -0.89
CA ALA A 305 3.17 -25.12 0.32
C ALA A 305 4.55 -24.44 0.36
N GLN A 306 5.13 -24.13 -0.82
CA GLN A 306 6.42 -23.45 -0.94
C GLN A 306 6.48 -22.63 -2.22
N VAL A 307 6.47 -21.30 -2.09
CA VAL A 307 6.46 -20.34 -3.21
C VAL A 307 7.75 -19.56 -3.22
N GLU A 308 8.55 -19.70 -4.27
CA GLU A 308 9.68 -18.80 -4.54
C GLU A 308 9.15 -17.47 -5.05
N ILE A 309 9.50 -16.38 -4.36
CA ILE A 309 9.03 -15.03 -4.67
C ILE A 309 10.21 -14.07 -4.83
N PRO A 310 10.40 -13.47 -6.01
CA PRO A 310 11.52 -12.57 -6.23
C PRO A 310 11.39 -11.28 -5.42
N ALA A 311 12.50 -10.53 -5.33
CA ALA A 311 12.55 -9.20 -4.70
C ALA A 311 11.39 -8.32 -5.19
N TYR A 312 10.63 -7.73 -4.24
CA TYR A 312 9.40 -6.97 -4.50
C TYR A 312 8.41 -7.68 -5.43
N GLY A 313 8.46 -9.03 -5.44
CA GLY A 313 7.54 -9.85 -6.21
C GLY A 313 6.16 -9.93 -5.57
N TYR A 314 5.18 -10.24 -6.40
CA TYR A 314 3.82 -10.51 -5.95
C TYR A 314 3.14 -11.53 -6.87
N PHE A 315 2.22 -12.29 -6.30
CA PHE A 315 1.43 -13.30 -7.01
C PHE A 315 -0.03 -13.26 -6.55
N TYR A 316 -0.92 -13.60 -7.46
CA TYR A 316 -2.32 -13.88 -7.19
C TYR A 316 -2.59 -15.34 -7.53
N LEU A 317 -2.40 -16.23 -6.55
CA LEU A 317 -2.48 -17.68 -6.74
C LEU A 317 -3.90 -18.18 -6.49
N LYS A 318 -4.62 -18.52 -7.56
CA LYS A 318 -5.93 -19.18 -7.47
C LYS A 318 -5.71 -20.65 -7.20
N LYS A 319 -6.22 -21.15 -6.06
CA LYS A 319 -6.13 -22.56 -5.67
C LYS A 319 -6.91 -23.43 -6.65
N GLU A 320 -6.33 -24.56 -7.05
CA GLU A 320 -6.96 -25.56 -7.91
C GLU A 320 -7.88 -26.51 -7.16
#